data_4e2ab47d1762c05689a8820af33119e8
#
_entry.id   4e2ab47d1762c05689a8820af33119e8
#
_cell.length_a   1.000
_cell.length_b   1.000
_cell.length_c   1.000
_cell.angle_alpha   90.00
_cell.angle_beta   90.00
_cell.angle_gamma   90.00
#
_symmetry.space_group_name_H-M   'P 1'
#
loop_
_entity.id
_entity.type
_entity.pdbx_description
1 polymer ?
#
loop_
_entity_poly.entity_id
_entity_poly.type
_entity_poly.pdbx_seq_one_letter_code
_entity_poly.pdbx_strand_id
1 'polypeptide(L)'
;MKKQLNIPKAPQLPSGSWFCRVRVNGQDISITRATEKEVVAEAMAIKAGVIEAQKAPKKKTLTTAIDEYIEARRNILSPSTIRGYRAIQKNRFSSMMQKDIFEVTQDQWQRAVNQEAKRITAKTLTNSWRFVASVITETTGQHITVRLPQIIPSERPWLTPEQIPDFVVAVKGDRAEIPALLALSSLRRSEIIGLRWSDVDLENGIIKINGAAVQDEHHKIVYKRETKNTTSRRTVPIIPPLKKALESAVHSGEYVVKYRPATVMQQVNRVCERNGFPKTGLHGLRHSFASLAYHLGIPEKVAMEIGGWADNQTMHKIYTHISEKSITSAAKAFTGFFSPQDGKNGNENDNEK
;
A
#
# COMPACT_ATOMS: atom_id res chain seq x y z
N MET A 1 -13.46 -15.67 -62.14
CA MET A 1 -13.56 -14.23 -62.38
C MET A 1 -13.02 -13.49 -61.14
N LYS A 2 -11.90 -12.79 -61.25
CA LYS A 2 -11.37 -11.93 -60.16
C LYS A 2 -12.34 -10.75 -60.05
N LYS A 3 -13.02 -10.63 -58.89
CA LYS A 3 -13.83 -9.44 -58.57
C LYS A 3 -12.90 -8.23 -58.60
N GLN A 4 -13.12 -7.30 -59.57
CA GLN A 4 -12.44 -6.01 -59.59
C GLN A 4 -12.81 -5.28 -58.29
N LEU A 5 -11.82 -4.99 -57.47
CA LEU A 5 -11.99 -4.17 -56.24
C LEU A 5 -12.39 -2.76 -56.70
N ASN A 6 -13.62 -2.38 -56.41
CA ASN A 6 -14.12 -1.00 -56.70
C ASN A 6 -13.39 -0.03 -55.79
N ILE A 7 -12.48 0.79 -56.35
CA ILE A 7 -11.64 1.74 -55.63
C ILE A 7 -12.44 3.03 -55.47
N PRO A 8 -12.63 3.56 -54.26
CA PRO A 8 -13.30 4.85 -54.06
C PRO A 8 -12.42 5.97 -54.59
N LYS A 9 -13.05 7.01 -55.15
CA LYS A 9 -12.37 8.26 -55.50
C LYS A 9 -11.85 8.92 -54.21
N ALA A 10 -10.60 9.40 -54.24
CA ALA A 10 -9.98 10.11 -53.14
C ALA A 10 -9.90 11.61 -53.46
N PRO A 11 -10.90 12.42 -53.06
CA PRO A 11 -10.84 13.87 -53.25
C PRO A 11 -9.83 14.53 -52.32
N GLN A 12 -9.26 15.65 -52.76
CA GLN A 12 -8.41 16.49 -51.94
C GLN A 12 -9.26 17.37 -51.03
N LEU A 13 -8.92 17.42 -49.76
CA LEU A 13 -9.55 18.29 -48.78
C LEU A 13 -9.00 19.72 -48.87
N PRO A 14 -9.72 20.75 -48.37
CA PRO A 14 -9.22 22.13 -48.30
C PRO A 14 -7.90 22.27 -47.51
N SER A 15 -7.58 21.30 -46.63
CA SER A 15 -6.31 21.21 -45.89
C SER A 15 -5.12 20.76 -46.73
N GLY A 16 -5.33 20.41 -47.99
CA GLY A 16 -4.32 19.84 -48.88
C GLY A 16 -4.14 18.31 -48.74
N SER A 17 -4.75 17.68 -47.77
CA SER A 17 -4.72 16.23 -47.56
C SER A 17 -5.72 15.52 -48.50
N TRP A 18 -5.49 14.26 -48.79
CA TRP A 18 -6.38 13.43 -49.57
C TRP A 18 -7.21 12.51 -48.65
N PHE A 19 -8.49 12.28 -49.01
CA PHE A 19 -9.47 11.57 -48.20
C PHE A 19 -10.22 10.54 -49.03
N CYS A 20 -10.46 9.36 -48.46
CA CYS A 20 -11.47 8.43 -48.95
C CYS A 20 -12.22 7.74 -47.83
N ARG A 21 -13.38 7.18 -48.18
CA ARG A 21 -14.17 6.37 -47.26
C ARG A 21 -14.37 4.97 -47.89
N VAL A 22 -13.98 3.93 -47.16
CA VAL A 22 -14.19 2.54 -47.58
C VAL A 22 -15.12 1.82 -46.63
N ARG A 23 -16.00 0.97 -47.15
CA ARG A 23 -16.91 0.15 -46.35
C ARG A 23 -16.43 -1.28 -46.36
N VAL A 24 -16.16 -1.84 -45.16
CA VAL A 24 -15.72 -3.20 -44.97
C VAL A 24 -16.52 -3.81 -43.79
N ASN A 25 -17.11 -4.99 -44.00
CA ASN A 25 -17.91 -5.68 -42.98
C ASN A 25 -19.02 -4.81 -42.36
N GLY A 26 -19.66 -3.96 -43.16
CA GLY A 26 -20.73 -3.08 -42.72
C GLY A 26 -20.30 -1.79 -42.00
N GLN A 27 -19.01 -1.55 -41.84
CA GLN A 27 -18.43 -0.36 -41.20
C GLN A 27 -17.78 0.56 -42.23
N ASP A 28 -18.01 1.88 -42.11
CA ASP A 28 -17.37 2.91 -42.91
C ASP A 28 -16.06 3.35 -42.26
N ILE A 29 -14.95 3.24 -42.99
CA ILE A 29 -13.60 3.57 -42.57
C ILE A 29 -13.16 4.80 -43.36
N SER A 30 -12.76 5.83 -42.63
CA SER A 30 -12.24 7.09 -43.22
C SER A 30 -10.71 7.05 -43.19
N ILE A 31 -10.09 7.33 -44.32
CA ILE A 31 -8.64 7.35 -44.53
C ILE A 31 -8.24 8.73 -45.01
N THR A 32 -7.26 9.35 -44.35
CA THR A 32 -6.70 10.66 -44.74
C THR A 32 -5.19 10.55 -44.77
N ARG A 33 -4.55 10.92 -45.89
CA ARG A 33 -3.08 10.91 -46.07
C ARG A 33 -2.62 12.14 -46.82
N ALA A 34 -1.31 12.38 -46.87
CA ALA A 34 -0.71 13.49 -47.55
C ALA A 34 -0.84 13.41 -49.09
N THR A 35 -0.89 12.19 -49.63
CA THR A 35 -0.97 11.98 -51.08
C THR A 35 -2.14 11.07 -51.46
N GLU A 36 -2.67 11.23 -52.70
CA GLU A 36 -3.71 10.38 -53.25
C GLU A 36 -3.27 8.91 -53.31
N LYS A 37 -2.02 8.68 -53.73
CA LYS A 37 -1.45 7.33 -53.83
C LYS A 37 -1.50 6.58 -52.51
N GLU A 38 -1.15 7.23 -51.40
CA GLU A 38 -1.18 6.60 -50.07
C GLU A 38 -2.60 6.25 -49.62
N VAL A 39 -3.55 7.18 -49.84
CA VAL A 39 -4.97 6.94 -49.51
C VAL A 39 -5.52 5.76 -50.27
N VAL A 40 -5.26 5.70 -51.58
CA VAL A 40 -5.76 4.63 -52.47
C VAL A 40 -5.09 3.28 -52.13
N ALA A 41 -3.78 3.27 -51.89
CA ALA A 41 -3.05 2.05 -51.50
C ALA A 41 -3.57 1.46 -50.19
N GLU A 42 -3.79 2.31 -49.17
CA GLU A 42 -4.33 1.87 -47.90
C GLU A 42 -5.79 1.43 -48.01
N ALA A 43 -6.61 2.12 -48.77
CA ALA A 43 -7.98 1.72 -49.08
C ALA A 43 -8.07 0.33 -49.73
N MET A 44 -7.15 0.06 -50.68
CA MET A 44 -7.01 -1.25 -51.30
C MET A 44 -6.58 -2.31 -50.31
N ALA A 45 -5.58 -2.06 -49.50
CA ALA A 45 -5.06 -2.99 -48.53
C ALA A 45 -6.12 -3.36 -47.46
N ILE A 46 -6.91 -2.41 -47.03
CA ILE A 46 -8.05 -2.63 -46.10
C ILE A 46 -9.15 -3.46 -46.77
N LYS A 47 -9.53 -3.15 -48.03
CA LYS A 47 -10.50 -3.93 -48.77
C LYS A 47 -10.03 -5.34 -49.13
N ALA A 48 -8.75 -5.53 -49.32
CA ALA A 48 -8.14 -6.83 -49.60
C ALA A 48 -7.95 -7.67 -48.30
N GLY A 49 -8.23 -7.13 -47.14
CA GLY A 49 -8.03 -7.80 -45.85
C GLY A 49 -6.54 -7.96 -45.44
N VAL A 50 -5.64 -7.22 -46.12
CA VAL A 50 -4.20 -7.25 -45.80
C VAL A 50 -3.87 -6.38 -44.59
N ILE A 51 -4.67 -5.34 -44.36
CA ILE A 51 -4.59 -4.48 -43.17
C ILE A 51 -5.93 -4.59 -42.46
N GLU A 52 -5.90 -5.00 -41.18
CA GLU A 52 -7.08 -4.89 -40.33
C GLU A 52 -7.44 -3.41 -40.18
N ALA A 53 -8.71 -3.09 -40.50
CA ALA A 53 -9.22 -1.76 -40.28
C ALA A 53 -9.07 -1.40 -38.79
N GLN A 54 -8.24 -0.43 -38.49
CA GLN A 54 -8.22 0.13 -37.14
C GLN A 54 -9.64 0.65 -36.84
N LYS A 55 -10.37 -0.06 -36.00
CA LYS A 55 -11.66 0.43 -35.49
C LYS A 55 -11.41 1.80 -34.88
N ALA A 56 -12.15 2.80 -35.38
CA ALA A 56 -12.15 4.12 -34.72
C ALA A 56 -12.33 3.86 -33.20
N PRO A 57 -11.45 4.36 -32.36
CA PRO A 57 -11.53 4.08 -30.93
C PRO A 57 -12.92 4.50 -30.45
N LYS A 58 -13.66 3.57 -29.86
CA LYS A 58 -14.95 3.88 -29.27
C LYS A 58 -14.69 4.97 -28.23
N LYS A 59 -15.41 6.09 -28.33
CA LYS A 59 -15.37 7.14 -27.32
C LYS A 59 -15.56 6.50 -25.94
N LYS A 60 -14.59 6.71 -25.06
CA LYS A 60 -14.61 6.12 -23.72
C LYS A 60 -14.22 7.15 -22.69
N THR A 61 -15.09 7.39 -21.71
CA THR A 61 -14.76 8.30 -20.62
C THR A 61 -13.76 7.67 -19.66
N LEU A 62 -13.01 8.51 -18.94
CA LEU A 62 -12.12 8.02 -17.88
C LEU A 62 -12.90 7.21 -16.83
N THR A 63 -14.12 7.65 -16.48
CA THR A 63 -14.99 6.90 -15.55
C THR A 63 -15.24 5.49 -16.03
N THR A 64 -15.68 5.32 -17.28
CA THR A 64 -15.95 4.00 -17.88
C THR A 64 -14.69 3.13 -17.93
N ALA A 65 -13.55 3.73 -18.31
CA ALA A 65 -12.27 3.01 -18.35
C ALA A 65 -11.84 2.50 -16.95
N ILE A 66 -12.04 3.33 -15.92
CA ILE A 66 -11.77 2.92 -14.53
C ILE A 66 -12.71 1.77 -14.11
N ASP A 67 -13.99 1.84 -14.46
CA ASP A 67 -14.96 0.79 -14.13
C ASP A 67 -14.55 -0.54 -14.75
N GLU A 68 -14.24 -0.55 -16.03
CA GLU A 68 -13.78 -1.75 -16.74
C GLU A 68 -12.47 -2.28 -16.17
N TYR A 69 -11.50 -1.39 -15.87
CA TYR A 69 -10.23 -1.77 -15.27
C TYR A 69 -10.41 -2.48 -13.92
N ILE A 70 -11.31 -1.99 -13.07
CA ILE A 70 -11.63 -2.58 -11.78
C ILE A 70 -12.34 -3.92 -11.95
N GLU A 71 -13.37 -3.99 -12.83
CA GLU A 71 -14.14 -5.21 -13.04
C GLU A 71 -13.28 -6.35 -13.62
N ALA A 72 -12.42 -6.06 -14.59
CA ALA A 72 -11.49 -7.05 -15.14
C ALA A 72 -10.54 -7.66 -14.09
N ARG A 73 -10.36 -6.99 -12.95
CA ARG A 73 -9.44 -7.39 -11.87
C ARG A 73 -10.12 -7.64 -10.53
N ARG A 74 -11.43 -7.64 -10.48
CA ARG A 74 -12.21 -7.73 -9.23
C ARG A 74 -11.82 -8.94 -8.38
N ASN A 75 -11.56 -10.08 -9.00
CA ASN A 75 -11.20 -11.31 -8.31
C ASN A 75 -9.72 -11.41 -7.92
N ILE A 76 -8.87 -10.52 -8.45
CA ILE A 76 -7.42 -10.52 -8.20
C ILE A 76 -7.05 -9.43 -7.19
N LEU A 77 -7.71 -8.26 -7.28
CA LEU A 77 -7.42 -7.13 -6.42
C LEU A 77 -7.95 -7.34 -4.99
N SER A 78 -7.21 -6.80 -4.03
CA SER A 78 -7.72 -6.72 -2.67
C SER A 78 -8.93 -5.79 -2.58
N PRO A 79 -9.98 -6.10 -1.78
CA PRO A 79 -11.10 -5.20 -1.56
C PRO A 79 -10.68 -3.79 -1.14
N SER A 80 -9.63 -3.66 -0.33
CA SER A 80 -9.07 -2.35 0.04
C SER A 80 -8.42 -1.61 -1.13
N THR A 81 -7.87 -2.31 -2.11
CA THR A 81 -7.33 -1.71 -3.34
C THR A 81 -8.47 -1.17 -4.20
N ILE A 82 -9.51 -1.97 -4.41
CA ILE A 82 -10.72 -1.55 -5.14
C ILE A 82 -11.32 -0.31 -4.48
N ARG A 83 -11.48 -0.32 -3.15
CA ARG A 83 -11.94 0.87 -2.39
C ARG A 83 -11.06 2.09 -2.65
N GLY A 84 -9.74 1.92 -2.69
CA GLY A 84 -8.80 3.00 -3.00
C GLY A 84 -9.01 3.56 -4.41
N TYR A 85 -9.19 2.69 -5.41
CA TYR A 85 -9.47 3.08 -6.79
C TYR A 85 -10.81 3.80 -6.94
N ARG A 86 -11.88 3.30 -6.29
CA ARG A 86 -13.19 3.98 -6.24
C ARG A 86 -13.12 5.35 -5.57
N ALA A 87 -12.32 5.48 -4.52
CA ALA A 87 -12.10 6.78 -3.86
C ALA A 87 -11.35 7.76 -4.78
N ILE A 88 -10.41 7.31 -5.60
CA ILE A 88 -9.75 8.13 -6.62
C ILE A 88 -10.76 8.55 -7.69
N GLN A 89 -11.52 7.62 -8.24
CA GLN A 89 -12.57 7.90 -9.23
C GLN A 89 -13.55 8.96 -8.73
N LYS A 90 -13.99 8.86 -7.49
CA LYS A 90 -14.97 9.78 -6.90
C LYS A 90 -14.42 11.16 -6.59
N ASN A 91 -13.16 11.24 -6.11
CA ASN A 91 -12.66 12.46 -5.45
C ASN A 91 -11.46 13.11 -6.14
N ARG A 92 -10.92 12.54 -7.23
CA ARG A 92 -9.72 13.04 -7.93
C ARG A 92 -10.00 13.23 -9.39
N PHE A 93 -9.27 14.14 -10.00
CA PHE A 93 -9.33 14.41 -11.45
C PHE A 93 -10.75 14.61 -11.98
N SER A 94 -11.63 15.26 -11.21
CA SER A 94 -13.07 15.39 -11.51
C SER A 94 -13.31 16.01 -12.88
N SER A 95 -12.46 16.99 -13.31
CA SER A 95 -12.54 17.64 -14.63
C SER A 95 -12.22 16.69 -15.80
N MET A 96 -11.63 15.53 -15.53
CA MET A 96 -11.20 14.56 -16.54
C MET A 96 -12.15 13.35 -16.62
N MET A 97 -12.96 13.09 -15.59
CA MET A 97 -13.75 11.86 -15.45
C MET A 97 -14.74 11.64 -16.62
N GLN A 98 -15.29 12.71 -17.18
CA GLN A 98 -16.26 12.63 -18.28
C GLN A 98 -15.62 12.88 -19.66
N LYS A 99 -14.31 13.13 -19.72
CA LYS A 99 -13.62 13.34 -20.99
C LYS A 99 -13.32 12.02 -21.68
N ASP A 100 -13.34 12.03 -23.01
CA ASP A 100 -12.86 10.92 -23.82
C ASP A 100 -11.35 10.79 -23.68
N ILE A 101 -10.89 9.66 -23.09
CA ILE A 101 -9.47 9.45 -22.80
C ILE A 101 -8.60 9.31 -24.05
N PHE A 102 -9.18 9.04 -25.22
CA PHE A 102 -8.45 9.00 -26.49
C PHE A 102 -8.14 10.38 -27.05
N GLU A 103 -8.92 11.41 -26.68
CA GLU A 103 -8.79 12.78 -27.15
C GLU A 103 -8.03 13.69 -26.18
N VAL A 104 -7.77 13.23 -24.93
CA VAL A 104 -7.09 14.05 -23.92
C VAL A 104 -5.60 14.13 -24.20
N THR A 105 -5.12 15.36 -24.40
CA THR A 105 -3.69 15.63 -24.64
C THR A 105 -2.85 15.55 -23.36
N GLN A 106 -1.55 15.36 -23.53
CA GLN A 106 -0.58 15.35 -22.40
C GLN A 106 -0.65 16.66 -21.59
N ASP A 107 -0.80 17.81 -22.26
CA ASP A 107 -0.94 19.11 -21.58
C ASP A 107 -2.19 19.19 -20.71
N GLN A 108 -3.30 18.62 -21.16
CA GLN A 108 -4.53 18.59 -20.38
C GLN A 108 -4.35 17.72 -19.12
N TRP A 109 -3.65 16.59 -19.23
CA TRP A 109 -3.29 15.76 -18.07
C TRP A 109 -2.37 16.49 -17.10
N GLN A 110 -1.35 17.21 -17.63
CA GLN A 110 -0.46 18.01 -16.77
C GLN A 110 -1.23 19.11 -16.03
N ARG A 111 -2.17 19.79 -16.69
CA ARG A 111 -3.03 20.80 -16.04
C ARG A 111 -3.91 20.18 -14.95
N ALA A 112 -4.49 19.01 -15.20
CA ALA A 112 -5.29 18.29 -14.21
C ALA A 112 -4.44 17.87 -12.98
N VAL A 113 -3.22 17.38 -13.19
CA VAL A 113 -2.25 17.08 -12.14
C VAL A 113 -1.90 18.33 -11.32
N ASN A 114 -1.63 19.46 -11.99
CA ASN A 114 -1.33 20.74 -11.33
C ASN A 114 -2.52 21.25 -10.48
N GLN A 115 -3.74 21.02 -10.95
CA GLN A 115 -4.94 21.38 -10.20
C GLN A 115 -5.10 20.53 -8.93
N GLU A 116 -4.89 19.22 -9.03
CA GLU A 116 -4.93 18.32 -7.87
C GLU A 116 -3.79 18.60 -6.87
N ALA A 117 -2.61 18.99 -7.35
CA ALA A 117 -1.45 19.31 -6.50
C ALA A 117 -1.73 20.46 -5.51
N LYS A 118 -2.68 21.35 -5.82
CA LYS A 118 -3.11 22.44 -4.92
C LYS A 118 -3.97 21.93 -3.73
N ARG A 119 -4.52 20.71 -3.83
CA ARG A 119 -5.55 20.21 -2.91
C ARG A 119 -5.09 19.02 -2.06
N ILE A 120 -4.06 18.29 -2.51
CA ILE A 120 -3.62 17.05 -1.90
C ILE A 120 -2.09 16.97 -1.80
N THR A 121 -1.60 16.12 -0.90
CA THR A 121 -0.16 15.91 -0.73
C THR A 121 0.48 15.26 -1.97
N ALA A 122 1.77 15.54 -2.20
CA ALA A 122 2.56 14.97 -3.30
C ALA A 122 2.46 13.43 -3.36
N LYS A 123 2.52 12.75 -2.22
CA LYS A 123 2.41 11.28 -2.13
C LYS A 123 1.02 10.78 -2.57
N THR A 124 -0.04 11.45 -2.12
CA THR A 124 -1.42 11.10 -2.50
C THR A 124 -1.62 11.32 -4.00
N LEU A 125 -1.14 12.43 -4.54
CA LEU A 125 -1.20 12.74 -5.96
C LEU A 125 -0.46 11.70 -6.80
N THR A 126 0.78 11.37 -6.42
CA THR A 126 1.58 10.36 -7.13
C THR A 126 0.90 9.00 -7.17
N ASN A 127 0.30 8.56 -6.04
CA ASN A 127 -0.43 7.29 -6.01
C ASN A 127 -1.70 7.34 -6.88
N SER A 128 -2.43 8.45 -6.84
CA SER A 128 -3.63 8.65 -7.67
C SER A 128 -3.29 8.69 -9.16
N TRP A 129 -2.22 9.40 -9.52
CA TRP A 129 -1.76 9.47 -10.89
C TRP A 129 -1.29 8.12 -11.43
N ARG A 130 -0.50 7.36 -10.65
CA ARG A 130 -0.05 6.01 -11.06
C ARG A 130 -1.22 5.11 -11.44
N PHE A 131 -2.29 5.15 -10.66
CA PHE A 131 -3.49 4.38 -10.98
C PHE A 131 -4.15 4.87 -12.27
N VAL A 132 -4.40 6.18 -12.41
CA VAL A 132 -5.02 6.77 -13.61
C VAL A 132 -4.17 6.53 -14.86
N ALA A 133 -2.84 6.69 -14.76
CA ALA A 133 -1.92 6.41 -15.86
C ALA A 133 -1.95 4.93 -16.27
N SER A 134 -2.08 3.99 -15.33
CA SER A 134 -2.23 2.57 -15.64
C SER A 134 -3.52 2.29 -16.42
N VAL A 135 -4.63 2.93 -16.03
CA VAL A 135 -5.92 2.81 -16.72
C VAL A 135 -5.81 3.38 -18.15
N ILE A 136 -5.21 4.55 -18.32
CA ILE A 136 -5.01 5.19 -19.62
C ILE A 136 -4.17 4.28 -20.52
N THR A 137 -3.01 3.85 -20.03
CA THR A 137 -2.09 3.00 -20.80
C THR A 137 -2.76 1.72 -21.27
N GLU A 138 -3.51 1.05 -20.39
CA GLU A 138 -4.19 -0.18 -20.75
C GLU A 138 -5.33 0.03 -21.74
N THR A 139 -6.07 1.13 -21.61
CA THR A 139 -7.22 1.39 -22.47
C THR A 139 -6.83 1.94 -23.84
N THR A 140 -5.81 2.81 -23.90
CA THR A 140 -5.44 3.55 -25.11
C THR A 140 -4.14 3.08 -25.76
N GLY A 141 -3.31 2.32 -25.04
CA GLY A 141 -1.93 2.00 -25.43
C GLY A 141 -0.95 3.18 -25.28
N GLN A 142 -1.41 4.36 -24.85
CA GLN A 142 -0.59 5.57 -24.73
C GLN A 142 0.05 5.69 -23.37
N HIS A 143 1.33 6.01 -23.33
CA HIS A 143 2.05 6.36 -22.10
C HIS A 143 2.06 7.87 -21.90
N ILE A 144 1.30 8.35 -20.92
CA ILE A 144 1.24 9.77 -20.58
C ILE A 144 2.25 10.08 -19.49
N THR A 145 3.21 10.95 -19.79
CA THR A 145 4.22 11.41 -18.84
C THR A 145 3.83 12.78 -18.28
N VAL A 146 3.77 12.92 -16.97
CA VAL A 146 3.52 14.20 -16.29
C VAL A 146 4.60 14.49 -15.25
N ARG A 147 4.82 15.77 -14.99
CA ARG A 147 5.69 16.20 -13.88
C ARG A 147 4.88 16.19 -12.59
N LEU A 148 5.36 15.44 -11.61
CA LEU A 148 4.76 15.32 -10.27
C LEU A 148 5.59 16.13 -9.26
N PRO A 149 4.97 16.68 -8.20
CA PRO A 149 5.70 17.33 -7.13
C PRO A 149 6.57 16.33 -6.37
N GLN A 150 7.71 16.82 -5.86
CA GLN A 150 8.62 16.00 -5.06
C GLN A 150 7.93 15.53 -3.77
N ILE A 151 8.09 14.25 -3.47
CA ILE A 151 7.61 13.68 -2.21
C ILE A 151 8.65 13.97 -1.14
N ILE A 152 8.30 14.80 -0.18
CA ILE A 152 9.09 15.02 1.02
C ILE A 152 8.74 13.90 2.00
N PRO A 153 9.71 13.04 2.39
CA PRO A 153 9.47 12.02 3.39
C PRO A 153 9.00 12.64 4.70
N SER A 154 7.90 12.14 5.26
CA SER A 154 7.48 12.51 6.61
C SER A 154 7.70 11.31 7.53
N GLU A 155 8.38 11.55 8.62
CA GLU A 155 8.53 10.55 9.67
C GLU A 155 7.22 10.41 10.44
N ARG A 156 6.84 9.18 10.69
CA ARG A 156 5.70 8.90 11.57
C ARG A 156 6.23 8.71 12.97
N PRO A 157 5.64 9.36 13.97
CA PRO A 157 6.10 9.20 15.32
C PRO A 157 5.86 7.77 15.83
N TRP A 158 6.76 7.31 16.66
CA TRP A 158 6.65 6.07 17.43
C TRP A 158 7.07 6.33 18.88
N LEU A 159 6.79 5.41 19.79
CA LEU A 159 7.25 5.50 21.17
C LEU A 159 8.69 5.01 21.27
N THR A 160 9.49 5.74 22.03
CA THR A 160 10.82 5.24 22.41
C THR A 160 10.70 4.10 23.43
N PRO A 161 11.74 3.24 23.61
CA PRO A 161 11.71 2.17 24.60
C PRO A 161 11.37 2.66 26.00
N GLU A 162 11.84 3.85 26.39
CA GLU A 162 11.59 4.48 27.68
C GLU A 162 10.13 4.89 27.88
N GLN A 163 9.43 5.25 26.80
CA GLN A 163 8.01 5.66 26.84
C GLN A 163 7.04 4.45 26.87
N ILE A 164 7.49 3.26 26.47
CA ILE A 164 6.61 2.10 26.35
C ILE A 164 6.01 1.67 27.70
N PRO A 165 6.76 1.59 28.82
CA PRO A 165 6.18 1.23 30.12
C PRO A 165 5.05 2.18 30.53
N ASP A 166 5.26 3.49 30.43
CA ASP A 166 4.26 4.49 30.79
C ASP A 166 3.04 4.43 29.87
N PHE A 167 3.24 4.19 28.58
CA PHE A 167 2.14 3.98 27.63
C PHE A 167 1.31 2.73 27.97
N VAL A 168 1.94 1.64 28.38
CA VAL A 168 1.24 0.40 28.80
C VAL A 168 0.38 0.67 30.02
N VAL A 169 0.85 1.48 30.98
CA VAL A 169 0.06 1.91 32.14
C VAL A 169 -1.09 2.80 31.70
N ALA A 170 -0.85 3.76 30.81
CA ALA A 170 -1.84 4.71 30.35
C ALA A 170 -2.99 4.09 29.54
N VAL A 171 -2.73 2.99 28.82
CA VAL A 171 -3.74 2.33 27.99
C VAL A 171 -4.56 1.29 28.77
N LYS A 172 -4.14 0.92 29.98
CA LYS A 172 -4.78 -0.11 30.82
C LYS A 172 -6.24 0.27 31.13
N GLY A 173 -7.15 -0.67 30.90
CA GLY A 173 -8.59 -0.49 31.10
C GLY A 173 -9.29 0.38 30.04
N ASP A 174 -8.56 0.97 29.09
CA ASP A 174 -9.16 1.71 27.97
C ASP A 174 -9.61 0.74 26.87
N ARG A 175 -10.59 1.14 26.08
CA ARG A 175 -11.04 0.37 24.90
C ARG A 175 -9.92 0.18 23.86
N ALA A 176 -8.88 0.99 23.91
CA ALA A 176 -7.70 0.87 23.07
C ALA A 176 -6.70 -0.16 23.60
N GLU A 177 -6.81 -0.69 24.82
CA GLU A 177 -5.80 -1.52 25.47
C GLU A 177 -5.38 -2.70 24.60
N ILE A 178 -6.28 -3.62 24.33
CA ILE A 178 -5.97 -4.81 23.52
C ILE A 178 -5.47 -4.45 22.12
N PRO A 179 -6.15 -3.58 21.32
CA PRO A 179 -5.63 -3.19 20.02
C PRO A 179 -4.25 -2.53 20.05
N ALA A 180 -3.96 -1.70 21.05
CA ALA A 180 -2.68 -1.01 21.18
C ALA A 180 -1.55 -2.01 21.56
N LEU A 181 -1.81 -2.91 22.50
CA LEU A 181 -0.86 -3.93 22.92
C LEU A 181 -0.59 -4.95 21.80
N LEU A 182 -1.60 -5.31 20.99
CA LEU A 182 -1.42 -6.11 19.78
C LEU A 182 -0.52 -5.40 18.75
N ALA A 183 -0.69 -4.08 18.59
CA ALA A 183 0.19 -3.30 17.71
C ALA A 183 1.63 -3.21 18.25
N LEU A 184 1.81 -3.03 19.56
CA LEU A 184 3.10 -3.12 20.24
C LEU A 184 3.73 -4.52 20.15
N SER A 185 2.93 -5.57 20.00
CA SER A 185 3.38 -6.94 19.68
C SER A 185 3.58 -7.16 18.19
N SER A 186 3.74 -6.10 17.39
CA SER A 186 4.04 -6.10 15.95
C SER A 186 2.89 -6.41 14.98
N LEU A 187 1.64 -6.57 15.41
CA LEU A 187 0.55 -6.85 14.49
C LEU A 187 0.20 -5.64 13.59
N ARG A 188 -0.13 -5.92 12.32
CA ARG A 188 -0.65 -4.90 11.42
C ARG A 188 -2.11 -4.57 11.76
N ARG A 189 -2.56 -3.36 11.45
CA ARG A 189 -3.96 -2.96 11.68
C ARG A 189 -4.98 -3.97 11.14
N SER A 190 -4.76 -4.50 9.95
CA SER A 190 -5.67 -5.49 9.36
C SER A 190 -5.63 -6.85 10.06
N GLU A 191 -4.49 -7.24 10.61
CA GLU A 191 -4.32 -8.45 11.41
C GLU A 191 -5.01 -8.28 12.78
N ILE A 192 -4.88 -7.11 13.42
CA ILE A 192 -5.55 -6.79 14.70
C ILE A 192 -7.07 -6.89 14.55
N ILE A 193 -7.63 -6.30 13.49
CA ILE A 193 -9.08 -6.34 13.25
C ILE A 193 -9.58 -7.74 12.85
N GLY A 194 -8.71 -8.54 12.21
CA GLY A 194 -9.03 -9.90 11.77
C GLY A 194 -8.63 -11.00 12.76
N LEU A 195 -8.07 -10.66 13.93
CA LEU A 195 -7.62 -11.64 14.90
C LEU A 195 -8.81 -12.36 15.52
N ARG A 196 -8.78 -13.68 15.49
CA ARG A 196 -9.79 -14.56 16.11
C ARG A 196 -9.31 -15.06 17.45
N TRP A 197 -10.23 -15.35 18.35
CA TRP A 197 -9.90 -16.00 19.60
C TRP A 197 -9.26 -17.39 19.40
N SER A 198 -9.66 -18.12 18.36
CA SER A 198 -9.04 -19.41 17.99
C SER A 198 -7.58 -19.32 17.56
N ASP A 199 -7.07 -18.13 17.25
CA ASP A 199 -5.69 -17.88 16.88
C ASP A 199 -4.81 -17.47 18.09
N VAL A 200 -5.44 -17.28 19.27
CA VAL A 200 -4.78 -16.86 20.52
C VAL A 200 -4.60 -18.07 21.43
N ASP A 201 -3.37 -18.41 21.69
CA ASP A 201 -2.98 -19.50 22.59
C ASP A 201 -2.37 -18.88 23.87
N LEU A 202 -3.23 -18.70 24.88
CA LEU A 202 -2.84 -18.10 26.16
C LEU A 202 -1.97 -19.04 27.00
N GLU A 203 -2.12 -20.35 26.81
CA GLU A 203 -1.34 -21.36 27.55
C GLU A 203 0.12 -21.31 27.09
N ASN A 204 0.37 -21.37 25.78
CA ASN A 204 1.70 -21.30 25.21
C ASN A 204 2.22 -19.86 25.05
N GLY A 205 1.40 -18.85 25.31
CA GLY A 205 1.78 -17.43 25.21
C GLY A 205 2.06 -16.96 23.78
N ILE A 206 1.31 -17.45 22.79
CA ILE A 206 1.52 -17.13 21.37
C ILE A 206 0.23 -16.76 20.64
N ILE A 207 0.38 -15.96 19.59
CA ILE A 207 -0.68 -15.63 18.63
C ILE A 207 -0.25 -16.12 17.25
N LYS A 208 -1.13 -16.88 16.59
CA LYS A 208 -0.94 -17.32 15.20
C LYS A 208 -1.59 -16.32 14.24
N ILE A 209 -0.81 -15.66 13.39
CA ILE A 209 -1.35 -14.72 12.40
C ILE A 209 -1.74 -15.51 11.16
N ASN A 210 -3.04 -15.81 11.02
CA ASN A 210 -3.60 -16.61 9.94
C ASN A 210 -4.51 -15.83 8.98
N GLY A 211 -4.80 -14.56 9.27
CA GLY A 211 -5.71 -13.77 8.48
C GLY A 211 -5.63 -12.28 8.74
N ALA A 212 -6.42 -11.55 7.98
CA ALA A 212 -6.53 -10.11 8.09
C ALA A 212 -7.94 -9.63 7.71
N ALA A 213 -8.39 -8.54 8.31
CA ALA A 213 -9.65 -7.91 7.95
C ALA A 213 -9.39 -6.57 7.24
N VAL A 214 -10.06 -6.35 6.12
CA VAL A 214 -9.99 -5.13 5.32
C VAL A 214 -11.39 -4.61 5.03
N GLN A 215 -11.52 -3.32 4.76
CA GLN A 215 -12.78 -2.74 4.30
C GLN A 215 -12.85 -2.77 2.78
N ASP A 216 -14.01 -3.19 2.25
CA ASP A 216 -14.33 -3.11 0.82
C ASP A 216 -14.78 -1.70 0.38
N GLU A 217 -15.19 -1.55 -0.86
CA GLU A 217 -15.70 -0.31 -1.45
C GLU A 217 -16.98 0.21 -0.80
N HIS A 218 -17.75 -0.66 -0.13
CA HIS A 218 -18.98 -0.35 0.62
C HIS A 218 -18.72 -0.18 2.12
N HIS A 219 -17.44 -0.08 2.55
CA HIS A 219 -17.03 0.00 3.96
C HIS A 219 -17.42 -1.20 4.82
N LYS A 220 -17.79 -2.34 4.21
CA LYS A 220 -17.99 -3.61 4.93
C LYS A 220 -16.64 -4.24 5.26
N ILE A 221 -16.58 -4.88 6.43
CA ILE A 221 -15.40 -5.65 6.83
C ILE A 221 -15.40 -6.98 6.09
N VAL A 222 -14.33 -7.24 5.36
CA VAL A 222 -14.08 -8.50 4.65
C VAL A 222 -12.90 -9.19 5.30
N TYR A 223 -13.13 -10.38 5.81
CA TYR A 223 -12.09 -11.21 6.42
C TYR A 223 -11.43 -12.08 5.35
N LYS A 224 -10.10 -12.06 5.35
CA LYS A 224 -9.28 -12.86 4.45
C LYS A 224 -8.45 -13.84 5.27
N ARG A 225 -8.64 -15.14 5.00
CA ARG A 225 -7.80 -16.20 5.56
C ARG A 225 -6.44 -16.28 4.87
N GLU A 226 -6.35 -15.83 3.61
CA GLU A 226 -5.11 -15.82 2.85
C GLU A 226 -4.48 -14.43 2.92
N THR A 227 -3.25 -14.39 3.38
CA THR A 227 -2.40 -13.22 3.32
C THR A 227 -1.66 -13.21 1.97
N LYS A 228 -1.47 -12.04 1.38
CA LYS A 228 -0.87 -11.85 0.06
C LYS A 228 0.52 -12.49 -0.12
N ASN A 229 1.23 -12.77 0.96
CA ASN A 229 2.59 -13.32 0.96
C ASN A 229 2.70 -14.44 1.99
N THR A 230 3.45 -15.47 1.69
CA THR A 230 3.83 -16.58 2.60
C THR A 230 4.46 -16.09 3.90
N THR A 231 5.19 -14.95 3.86
CA THR A 231 5.78 -14.27 5.04
C THR A 231 4.76 -13.63 5.99
N SER A 232 3.47 -13.62 5.64
CA SER A 232 2.44 -13.04 6.50
C SER A 232 1.91 -14.04 7.54
N ARG A 233 2.05 -15.35 7.31
CA ARG A 233 1.76 -16.37 8.33
C ARG A 233 2.96 -16.47 9.27
N ARG A 234 2.74 -16.16 10.53
CA ARG A 234 3.78 -16.16 11.54
C ARG A 234 3.20 -16.33 12.92
N THR A 235 4.05 -16.65 13.87
CA THR A 235 3.73 -16.69 15.29
C THR A 235 4.32 -15.47 15.98
N VAL A 236 3.54 -14.84 16.84
CA VAL A 236 3.93 -13.67 17.62
C VAL A 236 3.82 -14.01 19.11
N PRO A 237 4.85 -13.73 19.93
CA PRO A 237 4.77 -13.92 21.37
C PRO A 237 3.78 -12.95 22.01
N ILE A 238 3.04 -13.41 23.01
CA ILE A 238 2.15 -12.57 23.81
C ILE A 238 2.96 -11.91 24.93
N ILE A 239 3.09 -10.58 24.86
CA ILE A 239 3.75 -9.83 25.94
C ILE A 239 2.91 -9.87 27.22
N PRO A 240 3.52 -9.81 28.42
CA PRO A 240 2.80 -9.98 29.69
C PRO A 240 1.61 -9.02 29.89
N PRO A 241 1.68 -7.73 29.54
CA PRO A 241 0.52 -6.84 29.62
C PRO A 241 -0.64 -7.28 28.72
N LEU A 242 -0.34 -7.75 27.51
CA LEU A 242 -1.34 -8.25 26.57
C LEU A 242 -1.99 -9.54 27.09
N LYS A 243 -1.21 -10.44 27.69
CA LYS A 243 -1.74 -11.67 28.29
C LYS A 243 -2.80 -11.35 29.32
N LYS A 244 -2.49 -10.47 30.28
CA LYS A 244 -3.42 -10.04 31.32
C LYS A 244 -4.69 -9.39 30.73
N ALA A 245 -4.55 -8.55 29.72
CA ALA A 245 -5.68 -7.90 29.07
C ALA A 245 -6.58 -8.91 28.33
N LEU A 246 -6.00 -9.92 27.66
CA LEU A 246 -6.73 -10.97 26.96
C LEU A 246 -7.44 -11.93 27.93
N GLU A 247 -6.81 -12.29 29.05
CA GLU A 247 -7.40 -13.14 30.10
C GLU A 247 -8.61 -12.46 30.77
N SER A 248 -8.55 -11.12 30.92
CA SER A 248 -9.63 -10.33 31.50
C SER A 248 -10.73 -9.98 30.50
N ALA A 249 -10.53 -10.24 29.21
CA ALA A 249 -11.45 -9.85 28.17
C ALA A 249 -12.68 -10.76 28.09
N VAL A 250 -13.84 -10.15 27.81
CA VAL A 250 -15.06 -10.92 27.56
C VAL A 250 -15.00 -11.58 26.18
N HIS A 251 -14.92 -12.90 26.16
CA HIS A 251 -14.96 -13.70 24.94
C HIS A 251 -16.38 -13.73 24.36
N SER A 252 -16.80 -12.66 23.66
CA SER A 252 -18.09 -12.67 22.97
C SER A 252 -17.88 -12.55 21.47
N GLY A 253 -18.21 -13.60 20.72
CA GLY A 253 -18.04 -13.71 19.27
C GLY A 253 -16.66 -14.23 18.85
N GLU A 254 -16.45 -14.27 17.55
CA GLU A 254 -15.29 -14.92 16.91
C GLU A 254 -13.98 -14.08 17.01
N TYR A 255 -14.12 -12.73 16.98
CA TYR A 255 -12.99 -11.81 16.86
C TYR A 255 -12.63 -11.15 18.19
N VAL A 256 -11.32 -11.00 18.42
CA VAL A 256 -10.76 -10.35 19.62
C VAL A 256 -11.12 -8.86 19.65
N VAL A 257 -11.02 -8.17 18.51
CA VAL A 257 -11.32 -6.74 18.39
C VAL A 257 -12.62 -6.54 17.61
N LYS A 258 -13.63 -5.99 18.28
CA LYS A 258 -14.99 -5.78 17.74
C LYS A 258 -15.23 -4.40 17.12
N TYR A 259 -14.27 -3.49 17.25
CA TYR A 259 -14.42 -2.12 16.80
C TYR A 259 -14.01 -1.95 15.32
N ARG A 260 -14.62 -0.96 14.66
CA ARG A 260 -14.21 -0.58 13.31
C ARG A 260 -12.77 -0.02 13.32
N PRO A 261 -11.99 -0.21 12.25
CA PRO A 261 -10.59 0.26 12.19
C PRO A 261 -10.39 1.75 12.50
N ALA A 262 -11.33 2.60 12.08
CA ALA A 262 -11.29 4.04 12.36
C ALA A 262 -11.49 4.34 13.86
N THR A 263 -12.41 3.63 14.50
CA THR A 263 -12.67 3.78 15.95
C THR A 263 -11.45 3.38 16.77
N VAL A 264 -10.82 2.24 16.44
CA VAL A 264 -9.60 1.80 17.12
C VAL A 264 -8.49 2.85 17.00
N MET A 265 -8.29 3.39 15.80
CA MET A 265 -7.27 4.42 15.57
C MET A 265 -7.55 5.69 16.40
N GLN A 266 -8.81 6.13 16.45
CA GLN A 266 -9.20 7.30 17.25
C GLN A 266 -8.97 7.08 18.74
N GLN A 267 -9.29 5.89 19.25
CA GLN A 267 -9.10 5.55 20.66
C GLN A 267 -7.62 5.56 21.04
N VAL A 268 -6.75 4.91 20.24
CA VAL A 268 -5.30 4.93 20.46
C VAL A 268 -4.76 6.36 20.46
N ASN A 269 -5.15 7.19 19.48
CA ASN A 269 -4.70 8.58 19.42
C ASN A 269 -5.19 9.40 20.63
N ARG A 270 -6.40 9.17 21.15
CA ARG A 270 -6.91 9.83 22.36
C ARG A 270 -6.10 9.48 23.61
N VAL A 271 -5.70 8.21 23.74
CA VAL A 271 -4.80 7.81 24.84
C VAL A 271 -3.47 8.53 24.72
N CYS A 272 -2.88 8.59 23.53
CA CYS A 272 -1.64 9.33 23.29
C CYS A 272 -1.80 10.81 23.69
N GLU A 273 -2.84 11.50 23.20
CA GLU A 273 -3.09 12.91 23.46
C GLU A 273 -3.28 13.21 24.95
N ARG A 274 -4.08 12.41 25.65
CA ARG A 274 -4.37 12.63 27.09
C ARG A 274 -3.15 12.47 27.99
N ASN A 275 -2.17 11.67 27.55
CA ASN A 275 -0.98 11.32 28.35
C ASN A 275 0.31 11.92 27.78
N GLY A 276 0.24 12.87 26.85
CA GLY A 276 1.42 13.55 26.31
C GLY A 276 2.31 12.70 25.38
N PHE A 277 1.82 11.55 24.91
CA PHE A 277 2.55 10.75 23.94
C PHE A 277 2.36 11.28 22.51
N PRO A 278 3.32 11.03 21.62
CA PRO A 278 3.15 11.36 20.21
C PRO A 278 2.00 10.55 19.59
N LYS A 279 1.26 11.14 18.64
CA LYS A 279 0.15 10.47 17.93
C LYS A 279 0.67 9.38 17.00
N THR A 280 0.97 8.23 17.55
CA THR A 280 1.56 7.12 16.82
C THR A 280 0.56 6.35 15.95
N GLY A 281 -0.69 6.23 16.43
CA GLY A 281 -1.64 5.24 15.91
C GLY A 281 -1.09 3.82 15.93
N LEU A 282 -1.84 2.85 15.42
CA LEU A 282 -1.43 1.44 15.43
C LEU A 282 -0.13 1.17 14.65
N HIS A 283 0.12 1.94 13.58
CA HIS A 283 1.32 1.70 12.78
C HIS A 283 2.59 2.21 13.46
N GLY A 284 2.52 3.36 14.16
CA GLY A 284 3.64 3.85 14.96
C GLY A 284 3.91 2.95 16.16
N LEU A 285 2.87 2.40 16.83
CA LEU A 285 3.06 1.39 17.89
C LEU A 285 3.76 0.11 17.36
N ARG A 286 3.43 -0.31 16.15
CA ARG A 286 4.16 -1.41 15.51
C ARG A 286 5.63 -1.03 15.20
N HIS A 287 5.93 0.22 14.88
CA HIS A 287 7.31 0.70 14.78
C HIS A 287 7.99 0.75 16.13
N SER A 288 7.26 1.07 17.21
CA SER A 288 7.79 1.00 18.58
C SER A 288 8.24 -0.42 18.95
N PHE A 289 7.58 -1.47 18.44
CA PHE A 289 8.08 -2.85 18.61
C PHE A 289 9.48 -3.03 18.05
N ALA A 290 9.78 -2.48 16.85
CA ALA A 290 11.11 -2.61 16.27
C ALA A 290 12.18 -1.87 17.11
N SER A 291 11.84 -0.67 17.62
CA SER A 291 12.68 0.09 18.54
C SER A 291 12.93 -0.66 19.85
N LEU A 292 11.89 -1.28 20.42
CA LEU A 292 11.99 -2.10 21.62
C LEU A 292 12.82 -3.36 21.40
N ALA A 293 12.62 -4.05 20.27
CA ALA A 293 13.37 -5.24 19.93
C ALA A 293 14.88 -4.95 19.83
N TYR A 294 15.23 -3.81 19.22
CA TYR A 294 16.63 -3.34 19.20
C TYR A 294 17.16 -3.08 20.62
N HIS A 295 16.42 -2.33 21.44
CA HIS A 295 16.80 -2.00 22.82
C HIS A 295 17.02 -3.25 23.68
N LEU A 296 16.22 -4.29 23.47
CA LEU A 296 16.33 -5.58 24.16
C LEU A 296 17.40 -6.51 23.57
N GLY A 297 18.13 -6.09 22.53
CA GLY A 297 19.16 -6.91 21.88
C GLY A 297 18.60 -8.12 21.11
N ILE A 298 17.31 -8.08 20.73
CA ILE A 298 16.71 -9.16 19.92
C ILE A 298 17.35 -9.11 18.52
N PRO A 299 17.90 -10.24 18.01
CA PRO A 299 18.51 -10.28 16.70
C PRO A 299 17.55 -9.77 15.61
N GLU A 300 18.05 -8.95 14.67
CA GLU A 300 17.25 -8.32 13.63
C GLU A 300 16.39 -9.32 12.86
N LYS A 301 16.96 -10.46 12.48
CA LYS A 301 16.25 -11.52 11.77
C LYS A 301 15.05 -12.05 12.54
N VAL A 302 15.19 -12.24 13.85
CA VAL A 302 14.11 -12.69 14.74
C VAL A 302 13.03 -11.62 14.87
N ALA A 303 13.43 -10.36 15.06
CA ALA A 303 12.48 -9.23 15.10
C ALA A 303 11.73 -9.07 13.78
N MET A 304 12.39 -9.25 12.62
CA MET A 304 11.77 -9.26 11.31
C MET A 304 10.75 -10.39 11.13
N GLU A 305 11.07 -11.58 11.60
CA GLU A 305 10.17 -12.73 11.55
C GLU A 305 8.92 -12.51 12.41
N ILE A 306 9.08 -12.10 13.66
CA ILE A 306 7.96 -11.71 14.54
C ILE A 306 7.13 -10.59 13.91
N GLY A 307 7.78 -9.58 13.34
CA GLY A 307 7.15 -8.46 12.66
C GLY A 307 6.52 -8.83 11.30
N GLY A 308 6.97 -9.89 10.64
CA GLY A 308 6.56 -10.22 9.27
C GLY A 308 6.98 -9.13 8.29
N TRP A 309 8.19 -8.56 8.44
CA TRP A 309 8.79 -7.65 7.48
C TRP A 309 9.56 -8.44 6.42
N ALA A 310 9.23 -8.19 5.14
CA ALA A 310 9.87 -8.89 4.02
C ALA A 310 11.24 -8.30 3.65
N ASP A 311 11.45 -7.04 3.98
CA ASP A 311 12.71 -6.33 3.77
C ASP A 311 13.17 -5.64 5.08
N ASN A 312 14.46 -5.39 5.15
CA ASN A 312 15.07 -4.75 6.30
C ASN A 312 15.03 -3.21 6.26
N GLN A 313 14.49 -2.60 5.19
CA GLN A 313 14.48 -1.12 5.06
C GLN A 313 13.75 -0.44 6.21
N THR A 314 12.66 -1.03 6.69
CA THR A 314 11.90 -0.50 7.84
C THR A 314 12.73 -0.63 9.12
N MET A 315 13.38 -1.77 9.31
CA MET A 315 14.25 -2.02 10.46
C MET A 315 15.47 -1.10 10.42
N HIS A 316 16.17 -1.02 9.29
CA HIS A 316 17.33 -0.13 9.12
C HIS A 316 17.00 1.33 9.44
N LYS A 317 15.88 1.86 9.00
CA LYS A 317 15.48 3.23 9.36
C LYS A 317 15.34 3.44 10.87
N ILE A 318 14.75 2.49 11.57
CA ILE A 318 14.56 2.55 13.03
C ILE A 318 15.91 2.35 13.72
N TYR A 319 16.71 1.39 13.28
CA TYR A 319 18.02 1.08 13.84
C TYR A 319 19.01 2.24 13.63
N THR A 320 19.01 2.92 12.48
CA THR A 320 19.89 4.05 12.20
C THR A 320 19.64 5.23 13.14
N HIS A 321 18.39 5.54 13.45
CA HIS A 321 18.04 6.61 14.41
C HIS A 321 18.46 6.30 15.85
N ILE A 322 18.62 5.02 16.19
CA ILE A 322 19.02 4.59 17.55
C ILE A 322 20.53 4.45 17.67
N SER A 323 21.25 4.23 16.56
CA SER A 323 22.67 3.88 16.53
C SER A 323 23.60 4.97 17.09
N GLU A 324 23.26 6.26 17.03
CA GLU A 324 24.10 7.31 17.58
C GLU A 324 24.26 7.21 19.11
N LYS A 325 23.21 6.77 19.82
CA LYS A 325 23.29 6.46 21.27
C LYS A 325 23.97 5.13 21.55
N SER A 326 23.99 4.21 20.60
CA SER A 326 24.50 2.85 20.73
C SER A 326 26.02 2.77 20.64
N ILE A 327 26.69 3.71 19.94
CA ILE A 327 28.15 3.72 19.82
C ILE A 327 28.81 3.88 21.22
N THR A 328 28.26 4.75 22.06
CA THR A 328 28.75 4.93 23.44
C THR A 328 28.53 3.69 24.29
N SER A 329 27.40 2.99 24.13
CA SER A 329 27.09 1.74 24.83
C SER A 329 27.99 0.60 24.34
N ALA A 330 28.23 0.51 23.04
CA ALA A 330 29.15 -0.46 22.46
C ALA A 330 30.59 -0.23 22.94
N ALA A 331 31.05 1.01 23.00
CA ALA A 331 32.36 1.35 23.54
C ALA A 331 32.51 0.89 25.00
N LYS A 332 31.47 1.10 25.84
CA LYS A 332 31.45 0.61 27.23
C LYS A 332 31.46 -0.94 27.30
N ALA A 333 30.70 -1.61 26.44
CA ALA A 333 30.68 -3.08 26.38
C ALA A 333 32.04 -3.64 25.96
N PHE A 334 32.71 -3.05 24.94
CA PHE A 334 34.06 -3.43 24.57
C PHE A 334 35.07 -3.18 25.69
N THR A 335 35.00 -2.01 26.33
CA THR A 335 35.87 -1.70 27.48
C THR A 335 35.65 -2.73 28.60
N GLY A 336 34.42 -3.06 28.95
CA GLY A 336 34.12 -4.07 29.96
C GLY A 336 34.60 -5.47 29.61
N PHE A 337 34.50 -5.86 28.33
CA PHE A 337 34.98 -7.17 27.86
C PHE A 337 36.52 -7.30 27.89
N PHE A 338 37.21 -6.22 27.52
CA PHE A 338 38.68 -6.21 27.48
C PHE A 338 39.34 -5.72 28.77
N SER A 339 38.56 -5.29 29.79
CA SER A 339 39.12 -4.96 31.09
C SER A 339 39.51 -6.27 31.80
N PRO A 340 40.73 -6.32 32.38
CA PRO A 340 41.15 -7.51 33.14
C PRO A 340 40.15 -7.82 34.25
N GLN A 341 39.67 -9.05 34.30
CA GLN A 341 39.00 -9.54 35.49
C GLN A 341 40.02 -9.66 36.61
N ASP A 342 40.08 -8.66 37.47
CA ASP A 342 40.93 -8.75 38.67
C ASP A 342 40.55 -10.02 39.44
N GLY A 343 41.55 -10.90 39.58
CA GLY A 343 41.41 -12.23 40.05
C GLY A 343 40.83 -12.32 41.46
N LYS A 344 39.73 -13.05 41.54
CA LYS A 344 39.37 -13.75 42.78
C LYS A 344 39.94 -15.17 42.72
N ASN A 345 41.24 -15.29 42.87
CA ASN A 345 41.89 -16.47 43.36
C ASN A 345 42.36 -16.18 44.79
N GLY A 346 41.48 -16.21 45.72
CA GLY A 346 41.78 -16.35 47.14
C GLY A 346 41.84 -17.83 47.48
N ASN A 347 42.98 -18.42 47.30
CA ASN A 347 43.36 -19.66 48.04
C ASN A 347 43.44 -19.29 49.52
N GLU A 348 42.48 -19.69 50.30
CA GLU A 348 42.66 -19.91 51.72
C GLU A 348 42.78 -21.42 51.94
N ASN A 349 44.04 -21.85 51.77
CA ASN A 349 44.55 -23.00 52.52
C ASN A 349 45.05 -22.44 53.84
N ASP A 350 44.33 -22.62 54.88
CA ASP A 350 44.89 -22.67 56.25
C ASP A 350 44.75 -24.05 56.82
N ASN A 351 45.88 -24.76 56.70
CA ASN A 351 46.26 -25.77 57.67
C ASN A 351 46.67 -25.05 58.98
N GLU A 352 46.15 -25.48 60.13
CA GLU A 352 47.01 -25.92 61.24
C GLU A 352 46.25 -26.08 62.53
N LYS A 353 46.48 -27.29 63.03
CA LYS A 353 46.52 -27.72 64.43
C LYS A 353 45.25 -27.69 65.27
#